data_397645b93ad8ec65f8e554b0a6e9bc15
#
_entry.id   397645b93ad8ec65f8e554b0a6e9bc15
#
_cell.length_a   1.000
_cell.length_b   1.000
_cell.length_c   1.000
_cell.angle_alpha   90.00
_cell.angle_beta   90.00
_cell.angle_gamma   90.00
#
_symmetry.space_group_name_H-M   'P 1'
#
loop_
_entity.id
_entity.type
_entity.pdbx_description
1 polymer ?
#
loop_
_entity_poly.entity_id
_entity_poly.type
_entity_poly.pdbx_seq_one_letter_code
_entity_poly.pdbx_strand_id
1 'polypeptide(L)'
;MAPRYAFELSGEHPTIPRSEALALLAITSPGYRVVSEGERHFVVEARDLDLSLDRLGARMAMTHRIVEVAAEAEPTPEGVAEAAAELDLPDRSYRVRAKRLGGAPLASDEVERMVGSVLWRRGYHADLADPQIEIRAVVTSERVLLGREVARSDRTGFRDRRPHKKPFFHPGAILPKLARALVNLSQVKEGERLLDPFAGTAGFLVEAGLLGVRGLGVDVQGRIVRGAASNLEGLDCTLIVGDAMRLPLKDESLEAAVSDAPYGRSALIQAGSRDELLTGCLAELRRVLIPGRRMIYVEDRPVGEAIEEAGFEILEAHQERVHRSLTRHIFVCR
;
A
#
# COMPACT_ATOMS: atom_id res chain seq x y z
N MET A 1 -3.25 25.63 13.56
CA MET A 1 -3.15 25.05 12.20
C MET A 1 -3.47 23.57 12.27
N ALA A 2 -3.88 22.94 11.17
CA ALA A 2 -4.03 21.48 11.15
C ALA A 2 -2.64 20.83 11.23
N PRO A 3 -2.50 19.69 11.93
CA PRO A 3 -1.24 18.94 11.93
C PRO A 3 -0.81 18.56 10.52
N ARG A 4 0.52 18.51 10.32
CA ARG A 4 1.13 18.09 9.05
C ARG A 4 1.84 16.75 9.21
N TYR A 5 1.67 15.90 8.21
CA TYR A 5 2.23 14.54 8.22
C TYR A 5 3.02 14.30 6.93
N ALA A 6 4.28 13.94 7.08
CA ALA A 6 5.15 13.55 5.98
C ALA A 6 5.12 12.03 5.81
N PHE A 7 4.87 11.58 4.59
CA PHE A 7 4.85 10.17 4.19
C PHE A 7 6.16 9.83 3.49
N GLU A 8 6.96 8.93 4.06
CA GLU A 8 8.15 8.37 3.42
C GLU A 8 7.74 7.18 2.54
N LEU A 9 7.91 7.31 1.24
CA LEU A 9 7.49 6.30 0.26
C LEU A 9 8.62 5.33 -0.10
N SER A 10 8.25 4.11 -0.45
CA SER A 10 9.16 3.13 -1.05
C SER A 10 9.64 3.61 -2.43
N GLY A 11 10.88 3.30 -2.79
CA GLY A 11 11.38 3.48 -4.14
C GLY A 11 11.22 2.24 -5.03
N GLU A 12 10.45 1.23 -4.60
CA GLU A 12 10.29 -0.02 -5.34
C GLU A 12 9.40 0.11 -6.59
N HIS A 13 8.53 1.13 -6.61
CA HIS A 13 7.70 1.45 -7.75
C HIS A 13 7.54 2.97 -7.89
N PRO A 14 7.48 3.54 -9.11
CA PRO A 14 7.46 4.99 -9.29
C PRO A 14 6.14 5.66 -8.84
N THR A 15 5.00 5.00 -8.95
CA THR A 15 3.69 5.61 -8.73
C THR A 15 2.83 4.94 -7.66
N ILE A 16 2.83 3.61 -7.55
CA ILE A 16 1.99 2.86 -6.61
C ILE A 16 2.17 3.31 -5.15
N PRO A 17 3.38 3.60 -4.63
CA PRO A 17 3.54 3.99 -3.22
C PRO A 17 2.74 5.24 -2.85
N ARG A 18 2.71 6.24 -3.75
CA ARG A 18 1.93 7.46 -3.54
C ARG A 18 0.43 7.17 -3.62
N SER A 19 0.01 6.45 -4.64
CA SER A 19 -1.40 6.09 -4.83
C SER A 19 -1.95 5.26 -3.67
N GLU A 20 -1.18 4.28 -3.16
CA GLU A 20 -1.52 3.52 -1.95
C GLU A 20 -1.74 4.44 -0.75
N ALA A 21 -0.80 5.36 -0.49
CA ALA A 21 -0.89 6.27 0.65
C ALA A 21 -2.12 7.19 0.55
N LEU A 22 -2.42 7.71 -0.64
CA LEU A 22 -3.62 8.53 -0.87
C LEU A 22 -4.91 7.71 -0.75
N ALA A 23 -4.92 6.46 -1.20
CA ALA A 23 -6.06 5.56 -1.03
C ALA A 23 -6.33 5.27 0.46
N LEU A 24 -5.28 5.09 1.26
CA LEU A 24 -5.39 4.92 2.72
C LEU A 24 -5.92 6.20 3.39
N LEU A 25 -5.40 7.36 3.03
CA LEU A 25 -5.90 8.65 3.52
C LEU A 25 -7.38 8.87 3.20
N ALA A 26 -7.81 8.50 2.01
CA ALA A 26 -9.22 8.64 1.61
C ALA A 26 -10.19 7.85 2.49
N ILE A 27 -9.77 6.74 3.08
CA ILE A 27 -10.60 5.91 3.96
C ILE A 27 -10.42 6.19 5.46
N THR A 28 -9.30 6.81 5.86
CA THR A 28 -8.96 7.09 7.26
C THR A 28 -9.08 8.56 7.63
N SER A 29 -8.93 9.47 6.68
CA SER A 29 -8.96 10.92 6.91
C SER A 29 -9.42 11.68 5.65
N PRO A 30 -10.68 11.56 5.24
CA PRO A 30 -11.18 12.09 3.96
C PRO A 30 -11.04 13.61 3.80
N GLY A 31 -10.77 14.35 4.89
CA GLY A 31 -10.54 15.81 4.86
C GLY A 31 -9.07 16.22 4.71
N TYR A 32 -8.18 15.33 4.32
CA TYR A 32 -6.76 15.67 4.11
C TYR A 32 -6.56 16.60 2.91
N ARG A 33 -5.48 17.39 2.97
CA ARG A 33 -5.00 18.21 1.85
C ARG A 33 -3.50 17.98 1.64
N VAL A 34 -3.09 17.62 0.42
CA VAL A 34 -1.67 17.55 0.07
C VAL A 34 -1.11 18.98 0.01
N VAL A 35 -0.03 19.25 0.73
CA VAL A 35 0.58 20.59 0.84
C VAL A 35 1.96 20.68 0.19
N SER A 36 2.68 19.58 0.09
CA SER A 36 3.91 19.50 -0.69
C SER A 36 4.18 18.08 -1.17
N GLU A 37 4.89 17.95 -2.29
CA GLU A 37 5.26 16.68 -2.89
C GLU A 37 6.71 16.73 -3.36
N GLY A 38 7.39 15.57 -3.31
CA GLY A 38 8.72 15.40 -3.85
C GLY A 38 9.04 13.94 -4.15
N GLU A 39 10.28 13.67 -4.55
CA GLU A 39 10.70 12.33 -4.83
C GLU A 39 10.60 11.45 -3.58
N ARG A 40 9.73 10.43 -3.61
CA ARG A 40 9.53 9.43 -2.55
C ARG A 40 9.02 9.99 -1.22
N HIS A 41 8.39 11.17 -1.25
CA HIS A 41 7.66 11.70 -0.10
C HIS A 41 6.57 12.67 -0.55
N PHE A 42 5.60 12.89 0.33
CA PHE A 42 4.66 14.02 0.26
C PHE A 42 4.21 14.39 1.67
N VAL A 43 3.71 15.59 1.83
CA VAL A 43 3.20 16.11 3.10
C VAL A 43 1.73 16.43 2.95
N VAL A 44 0.95 16.02 3.95
CA VAL A 44 -0.47 16.38 4.05
C VAL A 44 -0.77 17.16 5.30
N GLU A 45 -1.78 18.03 5.22
CA GLU A 45 -2.50 18.54 6.37
C GLU A 45 -3.74 17.69 6.59
N ALA A 46 -3.95 17.20 7.82
CA ALA A 46 -5.13 16.44 8.20
C ALA A 46 -5.47 16.72 9.67
N ARG A 47 -6.74 17.08 9.98
CA ARG A 47 -7.17 17.37 11.35
C ARG A 47 -7.42 16.09 12.15
N ASP A 48 -8.02 15.12 11.49
CA ASP A 48 -8.48 13.88 12.08
C ASP A 48 -7.83 12.69 11.35
N LEU A 49 -6.50 12.67 11.31
CA LEU A 49 -5.83 11.44 10.88
C LEU A 49 -6.12 10.41 11.98
N ASP A 50 -7.08 9.51 11.72
CA ASP A 50 -7.37 8.39 12.63
C ASP A 50 -6.15 7.45 12.62
N LEU A 51 -5.15 7.94 13.32
CA LEU A 51 -3.93 7.23 13.65
C LEU A 51 -4.23 6.37 14.89
N SER A 52 -5.12 5.43 14.77
CA SER A 52 -4.84 4.18 15.47
C SER A 52 -3.58 3.63 14.78
N LEU A 53 -2.42 4.13 15.24
CA LEU A 53 -1.11 4.05 14.60
C LEU A 53 -0.74 2.62 14.21
N ASP A 54 -1.15 1.67 15.05
CA ASP A 54 -0.95 0.24 14.82
C ASP A 54 -1.74 -0.25 13.61
N ARG A 55 -2.98 0.21 13.41
CA ARG A 55 -3.82 -0.21 12.28
C ARG A 55 -3.34 0.35 10.95
N LEU A 56 -2.98 1.63 10.90
CA LEU A 56 -2.45 2.25 9.68
C LEU A 56 -1.08 1.67 9.32
N GLY A 57 -0.20 1.51 10.31
CA GLY A 57 1.12 0.88 10.14
C GLY A 57 1.03 -0.56 9.62
N ALA A 58 0.12 -1.36 10.19
CA ALA A 58 -0.14 -2.74 9.74
C ALA A 58 -0.72 -2.80 8.32
N ARG A 59 -1.45 -1.75 7.91
CA ARG A 59 -2.07 -1.66 6.59
C ARG A 59 -1.08 -1.25 5.50
N MET A 60 -0.15 -0.32 5.80
CA MET A 60 0.82 0.21 4.84
C MET A 60 1.72 -0.88 4.24
N ALA A 61 1.88 -0.88 2.92
CA ALA A 61 2.83 -1.74 2.22
C ALA A 61 4.02 -0.94 1.67
N MET A 62 3.75 0.10 0.90
CA MET A 62 4.76 0.89 0.19
C MET A 62 5.00 2.28 0.79
N THR A 63 4.28 2.64 1.85
CA THR A 63 4.66 3.74 2.75
C THR A 63 5.51 3.17 3.87
N HIS A 64 6.74 3.66 4.03
CA HIS A 64 7.65 3.14 5.05
C HIS A 64 7.34 3.69 6.44
N ARG A 65 7.07 5.01 6.52
CA ARG A 65 6.84 5.73 7.76
C ARG A 65 5.93 6.92 7.53
N ILE A 66 5.26 7.34 8.59
CA ILE A 66 4.56 8.61 8.67
C ILE A 66 5.16 9.40 9.81
N VAL A 67 5.48 10.66 9.56
CA VAL A 67 6.11 11.58 10.50
C VAL A 67 5.16 12.76 10.72
N GLU A 68 4.78 13.00 11.97
CA GLU A 68 4.10 14.24 12.35
C GLU A 68 5.14 15.37 12.35
N VAL A 69 5.02 16.30 11.41
CA VAL A 69 6.02 17.34 11.17
C VAL A 69 5.86 18.45 12.23
N ALA A 70 6.90 18.64 13.03
CA ALA A 70 6.96 19.68 14.05
C ALA A 70 7.71 20.92 13.56
N ALA A 71 8.77 20.73 12.75
CA ALA A 71 9.57 21.83 12.20
C ALA A 71 10.04 21.50 10.78
N GLU A 72 10.29 22.55 10.00
CA GLU A 72 10.87 22.46 8.65
C GLU A 72 12.10 23.37 8.56
N ALA A 73 13.08 22.93 7.79
CA ALA A 73 14.32 23.68 7.58
C ALA A 73 14.74 23.69 6.12
N GLU A 74 15.54 24.68 5.74
CA GLU A 74 16.38 24.55 4.55
C GLU A 74 17.40 23.42 4.78
N PRO A 75 17.82 22.71 3.72
CA PRO A 75 18.76 21.61 3.84
C PRO A 75 20.22 22.11 4.00
N THR A 76 20.44 22.97 5.01
CA THR A 76 21.73 23.53 5.43
C THR A 76 21.98 23.16 6.89
N PRO A 77 23.25 23.10 7.35
CA PRO A 77 23.58 22.85 8.74
C PRO A 77 22.92 23.84 9.70
N GLU A 78 22.93 25.12 9.36
CA GLU A 78 22.35 26.20 10.15
C GLU A 78 20.83 26.07 10.26
N GLY A 79 20.15 25.88 9.13
CA GLY A 79 18.69 25.71 9.11
C GLY A 79 18.23 24.49 9.91
N VAL A 80 18.95 23.36 9.81
CA VAL A 80 18.65 22.15 10.60
C VAL A 80 18.84 22.41 12.09
N ALA A 81 19.87 23.13 12.49
CA ALA A 81 20.13 23.45 13.89
C ALA A 81 19.07 24.40 14.46
N GLU A 82 18.63 25.41 13.70
CA GLU A 82 17.55 26.33 14.06
C GLU A 82 16.22 25.57 14.24
N ALA A 83 15.82 24.76 13.26
CA ALA A 83 14.60 23.97 13.35
C ALA A 83 14.64 22.94 14.50
N ALA A 84 15.80 22.35 14.79
CA ALA A 84 15.96 21.46 15.94
C ALA A 84 15.81 22.19 17.28
N ALA A 85 16.17 23.48 17.35
CA ALA A 85 15.98 24.30 18.53
C ALA A 85 14.50 24.63 18.80
N GLU A 86 13.63 24.58 17.79
CA GLU A 86 12.19 24.80 17.94
C GLU A 86 11.44 23.55 18.39
N LEU A 87 12.05 22.34 18.29
CA LEU A 87 11.39 21.10 18.69
C LEU A 87 11.12 21.12 20.21
N ASP A 88 9.87 20.89 20.58
CA ASP A 88 9.48 20.66 21.97
C ASP A 88 9.15 19.18 22.16
N LEU A 89 9.89 18.53 23.08
CA LEU A 89 9.72 17.11 23.38
C LEU A 89 9.18 16.96 24.80
N PRO A 90 8.29 16.00 25.03
CA PRO A 90 7.90 15.64 26.38
C PRO A 90 9.11 15.09 27.13
N ASP A 91 9.05 15.06 28.47
CA ASP A 91 10.10 14.51 29.34
C ASP A 91 10.21 12.99 29.18
N ARG A 92 10.85 12.61 28.06
CA ARG A 92 11.07 11.21 27.64
C ARG A 92 12.40 11.09 26.92
N SER A 93 13.00 9.91 26.96
CA SER A 93 14.21 9.65 26.20
C SER A 93 13.94 9.65 24.69
N TYR A 94 14.91 10.14 23.93
CA TYR A 94 14.78 10.24 22.48
C TYR A 94 15.96 9.64 21.74
N ARG A 95 15.69 9.31 20.47
CA ARG A 95 16.68 8.99 19.44
C ARG A 95 16.34 9.75 18.16
N VAL A 96 17.37 10.25 17.46
CA VAL A 96 17.19 10.84 16.13
C VAL A 96 17.53 9.81 15.06
N ARG A 97 16.71 9.74 14.02
CA ARG A 97 16.96 8.97 12.80
C ARG A 97 16.66 9.83 11.58
N ALA A 98 17.62 9.95 10.70
CA ALA A 98 17.45 10.67 9.45
C ALA A 98 17.32 9.72 8.26
N LYS A 99 16.56 10.16 7.28
CA LYS A 99 16.42 9.49 5.98
C LYS A 99 16.70 10.50 4.87
N ARG A 100 17.79 10.26 4.15
CA ARG A 100 18.10 10.99 2.93
C ARG A 100 17.27 10.46 1.77
N LEU A 101 16.60 11.35 1.04
CA LEU A 101 15.80 11.06 -0.13
C LEU A 101 16.36 11.84 -1.33
N GLY A 102 16.38 11.17 -2.50
CA GLY A 102 16.87 11.79 -3.73
C GLY A 102 18.27 12.36 -3.62
N GLY A 103 18.49 13.51 -4.27
CA GLY A 103 19.74 14.27 -4.30
C GLY A 103 19.98 15.19 -3.10
N ALA A 104 19.42 14.88 -1.93
CA ALA A 104 19.56 15.72 -0.74
C ALA A 104 21.04 16.03 -0.41
N PRO A 105 21.38 17.29 -0.05
CA PRO A 105 22.77 17.71 0.13
C PRO A 105 23.41 17.21 1.43
N LEU A 106 22.62 17.06 2.51
CA LEU A 106 23.13 16.63 3.81
C LEU A 106 23.08 15.10 3.96
N ALA A 107 24.10 14.53 4.60
CA ALA A 107 24.13 13.12 4.94
C ALA A 107 23.25 12.82 6.16
N SER A 108 22.67 11.60 6.21
CA SER A 108 21.77 11.22 7.31
C SER A 108 22.44 11.27 8.68
N ASP A 109 23.66 10.75 8.78
CA ASP A 109 24.42 10.73 10.03
C ASP A 109 24.84 12.14 10.50
N GLU A 110 25.06 13.05 9.58
CA GLU A 110 25.34 14.46 9.86
C GLU A 110 24.09 15.12 10.48
N VAL A 111 22.92 14.96 9.88
CA VAL A 111 21.65 15.49 10.40
C VAL A 111 21.30 14.86 11.76
N GLU A 112 21.50 13.54 11.94
CA GLU A 112 21.27 12.87 13.22
C GLU A 112 22.13 13.47 14.35
N ARG A 113 23.41 13.72 14.07
CA ARG A 113 24.35 14.35 15.04
C ARG A 113 23.96 15.78 15.34
N MET A 114 23.62 16.58 14.33
CA MET A 114 23.23 18.00 14.53
C MET A 114 21.99 18.10 15.40
N VAL A 115 20.92 17.46 15.01
CA VAL A 115 19.65 17.48 15.77
C VAL A 115 19.84 16.92 17.18
N GLY A 116 20.53 15.78 17.31
CA GLY A 116 20.82 15.17 18.60
C GLY A 116 21.63 16.10 19.52
N SER A 117 22.65 16.80 18.99
CA SER A 117 23.48 17.75 19.75
C SER A 117 22.67 18.96 20.24
N VAL A 118 21.79 19.51 19.41
CA VAL A 118 20.92 20.63 19.80
C VAL A 118 19.98 20.22 20.92
N LEU A 119 19.29 19.10 20.79
CA LEU A 119 18.36 18.59 21.80
C LEU A 119 19.09 18.25 23.11
N TRP A 120 20.27 17.63 23.06
CA TRP A 120 21.06 17.31 24.23
C TRP A 120 21.49 18.57 25.00
N ARG A 121 21.94 19.63 24.31
CA ARG A 121 22.31 20.92 24.93
C ARG A 121 21.11 21.59 25.60
N ARG A 122 19.88 21.33 25.14
CA ARG A 122 18.64 21.80 25.75
C ARG A 122 18.20 20.98 26.98
N GLY A 123 18.95 19.91 27.31
CA GLY A 123 18.72 19.10 28.49
C GLY A 123 17.85 17.86 28.26
N TYR A 124 17.48 17.57 27.01
CA TYR A 124 16.74 16.34 26.70
C TYR A 124 17.66 15.11 26.83
N HIS A 125 17.06 13.98 27.29
CA HIS A 125 17.81 12.74 27.51
C HIS A 125 17.83 11.87 26.24
N ALA A 126 19.05 11.63 25.73
CA ALA A 126 19.21 10.73 24.55
C ALA A 126 19.40 9.27 24.99
N ASP A 127 18.62 8.37 24.40
CA ASP A 127 18.79 6.91 24.49
C ASP A 127 18.79 6.29 23.09
N LEU A 128 19.95 5.80 22.67
CA LEU A 128 20.12 5.24 21.33
C LEU A 128 19.65 3.77 21.22
N ALA A 129 19.58 3.08 22.35
CA ALA A 129 19.23 1.68 22.40
C ALA A 129 17.71 1.43 22.52
N ASP A 130 17.09 2.09 23.51
CA ASP A 130 15.65 1.93 23.82
C ASP A 130 14.96 3.29 24.03
N PRO A 131 14.87 4.14 23.00
CA PRO A 131 14.25 5.45 23.11
C PRO A 131 12.73 5.33 23.25
N GLN A 132 12.16 6.19 24.08
CA GLN A 132 10.71 6.32 24.20
C GLN A 132 10.10 7.14 23.04
N ILE A 133 10.91 7.97 22.35
CA ILE A 133 10.53 8.79 21.21
C ILE A 133 11.55 8.64 20.10
N GLU A 134 11.08 8.36 18.87
CA GLU A 134 11.92 8.47 17.69
C GLU A 134 11.64 9.80 16.97
N ILE A 135 12.61 10.70 16.98
CA ILE A 135 12.60 11.91 16.16
C ILE A 135 13.09 11.53 14.77
N ARG A 136 12.27 11.85 13.80
CA ARG A 136 12.55 11.56 12.40
C ARG A 136 12.91 12.82 11.65
N ALA A 137 14.02 12.78 10.91
CA ALA A 137 14.40 13.79 9.93
C ALA A 137 14.25 13.22 8.53
N VAL A 138 13.38 13.79 7.71
CA VAL A 138 13.27 13.47 6.28
C VAL A 138 14.04 14.55 5.52
N VAL A 139 15.17 14.15 4.93
CA VAL A 139 16.11 15.07 4.26
C VAL A 139 15.89 14.96 2.76
N THR A 140 15.42 16.03 2.16
CA THR A 140 15.18 16.14 0.71
C THR A 140 16.14 17.14 0.07
N SER A 141 16.08 17.31 -1.26
CA SER A 141 16.86 18.33 -1.96
C SER A 141 16.43 19.76 -1.61
N GLU A 142 15.20 19.93 -1.16
CA GLU A 142 14.60 21.26 -0.95
C GLU A 142 14.44 21.61 0.54
N ARG A 143 14.14 20.61 1.38
CA ARG A 143 13.82 20.81 2.79
C ARG A 143 14.27 19.65 3.67
N VAL A 144 14.41 19.93 4.95
CA VAL A 144 14.47 18.93 6.02
C VAL A 144 13.21 19.04 6.85
N LEU A 145 12.47 17.93 6.94
CA LEU A 145 11.28 17.84 7.77
C LEU A 145 11.64 17.12 9.06
N LEU A 146 11.46 17.79 10.19
CA LEU A 146 11.73 17.26 11.51
C LEU A 146 10.42 16.98 12.25
N GLY A 147 10.33 15.83 12.91
CA GLY A 147 9.14 15.52 13.66
C GLY A 147 9.19 14.16 14.35
N ARG A 148 8.05 13.74 14.88
CA ARG A 148 7.90 12.47 15.56
C ARG A 148 7.39 11.41 14.57
N GLU A 149 8.04 10.24 14.54
CA GLU A 149 7.49 9.08 13.86
C GLU A 149 6.18 8.67 14.53
N VAL A 150 5.10 8.59 13.75
CA VAL A 150 3.76 8.26 14.25
C VAL A 150 3.22 6.95 13.71
N ALA A 151 3.72 6.46 12.58
CA ALA A 151 3.40 5.14 12.07
C ALA A 151 4.55 4.56 11.25
N ARG A 152 4.62 3.22 11.21
CA ARG A 152 5.67 2.45 10.51
C ARG A 152 5.07 1.19 9.92
N SER A 153 5.44 0.85 8.68
CA SER A 153 5.02 -0.41 8.06
C SER A 153 5.78 -1.63 8.61
N ASP A 154 5.08 -2.76 8.76
CA ASP A 154 5.72 -4.05 9.08
C ASP A 154 6.37 -4.67 7.85
N ARG A 155 7.65 -4.40 7.66
CA ARG A 155 8.43 -4.94 6.54
C ARG A 155 8.80 -6.42 6.72
N THR A 156 8.85 -6.90 7.94
CA THR A 156 9.24 -8.28 8.26
C THR A 156 8.15 -9.25 7.86
N GLY A 157 6.89 -8.95 8.17
CA GLY A 157 5.75 -9.77 7.81
C GLY A 157 5.65 -10.03 6.30
N PHE A 158 5.93 -9.03 5.44
CA PHE A 158 5.93 -9.24 3.98
C PHE A 158 7.01 -10.22 3.53
N ARG A 159 8.20 -10.20 4.14
CA ARG A 159 9.28 -11.14 3.83
C ARG A 159 8.90 -12.58 4.21
N ASP A 160 8.18 -12.74 5.31
CA ASP A 160 7.81 -14.05 5.83
C ASP A 160 6.64 -14.68 5.08
N ARG A 161 5.82 -13.87 4.41
CA ARG A 161 4.71 -14.33 3.56
C ARG A 161 5.05 -14.48 2.07
N ARG A 162 6.34 -14.46 1.68
CA ARG A 162 6.73 -14.68 0.27
C ARG A 162 6.17 -15.99 -0.27
N PRO A 163 5.81 -16.06 -1.58
CA PRO A 163 5.11 -17.21 -2.16
C PRO A 163 5.74 -18.57 -1.83
N HIS A 164 7.07 -18.70 -1.91
CA HIS A 164 7.80 -19.94 -1.62
C HIS A 164 7.81 -20.36 -0.13
N LYS A 165 7.33 -19.49 0.76
CA LYS A 165 7.20 -19.78 2.20
C LYS A 165 5.78 -20.18 2.60
N LYS A 166 4.82 -20.06 1.67
CA LYS A 166 3.42 -20.43 1.91
C LYS A 166 3.24 -21.96 1.89
N PRO A 167 2.27 -22.50 2.63
CA PRO A 167 1.92 -23.92 2.58
C PRO A 167 1.65 -24.44 1.18
N PHE A 168 0.97 -23.63 0.36
CA PHE A 168 0.74 -23.92 -1.06
C PHE A 168 1.34 -22.82 -1.93
N PHE A 169 2.16 -23.22 -2.90
CA PHE A 169 2.84 -22.34 -3.84
C PHE A 169 2.60 -22.77 -5.29
N HIS A 170 2.41 -21.80 -6.16
CA HIS A 170 2.39 -21.96 -7.61
C HIS A 170 3.19 -20.83 -8.26
N PRO A 171 3.98 -21.08 -9.33
CA PRO A 171 4.69 -20.04 -10.07
C PRO A 171 3.74 -18.96 -10.58
N GLY A 172 4.21 -17.71 -10.60
CA GLY A 172 3.40 -16.55 -11.02
C GLY A 172 2.65 -15.85 -9.88
N ALA A 173 2.70 -16.39 -8.67
CA ALA A 173 2.04 -15.75 -7.53
C ALA A 173 2.60 -14.33 -7.27
N ILE A 174 1.69 -13.39 -7.03
CA ILE A 174 2.01 -11.99 -6.72
C ILE A 174 2.78 -11.87 -5.40
N LEU A 175 3.72 -10.92 -5.33
CA LEU A 175 4.46 -10.65 -4.10
C LEU A 175 3.55 -10.00 -3.04
N PRO A 176 3.68 -10.38 -1.75
CA PRO A 176 2.79 -9.92 -0.69
C PRO A 176 2.70 -8.40 -0.57
N LYS A 177 3.83 -7.70 -0.73
CA LYS A 177 3.89 -6.25 -0.63
C LYS A 177 3.08 -5.56 -1.73
N LEU A 178 3.18 -6.04 -2.96
CA LEU A 178 2.36 -5.55 -4.07
C LEU A 178 0.89 -5.93 -3.87
N ALA A 179 0.61 -7.19 -3.50
CA ALA A 179 -0.75 -7.63 -3.22
C ALA A 179 -1.43 -6.74 -2.17
N ARG A 180 -0.74 -6.43 -1.07
CA ARG A 180 -1.23 -5.51 -0.02
C ARG A 180 -1.49 -4.11 -0.57
N ALA A 181 -0.56 -3.57 -1.38
CA ALA A 181 -0.74 -2.25 -1.98
C ALA A 181 -1.98 -2.21 -2.89
N LEU A 182 -2.19 -3.24 -3.70
CA LEU A 182 -3.37 -3.33 -4.58
C LEU A 182 -4.68 -3.50 -3.78
N VAL A 183 -4.68 -4.29 -2.71
CA VAL A 183 -5.81 -4.35 -1.77
C VAL A 183 -6.11 -2.97 -1.16
N ASN A 184 -5.09 -2.20 -0.79
CA ASN A 184 -5.26 -0.85 -0.26
C ASN A 184 -5.80 0.13 -1.33
N LEU A 185 -5.37 0.03 -2.58
CA LEU A 185 -5.88 0.84 -3.69
C LEU A 185 -7.38 0.63 -3.94
N SER A 186 -7.91 -0.56 -3.64
CA SER A 186 -9.35 -0.85 -3.73
C SER A 186 -10.19 -0.11 -2.68
N GLN A 187 -9.55 0.51 -1.68
CA GLN A 187 -10.19 1.21 -0.56
C GLN A 187 -11.15 0.35 0.28
N VAL A 188 -11.03 -0.98 0.20
CA VAL A 188 -11.81 -1.88 1.04
C VAL A 188 -11.49 -1.69 2.52
N LYS A 189 -12.50 -1.70 3.38
CA LYS A 189 -12.37 -1.52 4.84
C LYS A 189 -12.47 -2.84 5.58
N GLU A 190 -12.03 -2.86 6.83
CA GLU A 190 -12.25 -3.98 7.76
C GLU A 190 -13.73 -4.35 7.83
N GLY A 191 -14.03 -5.64 7.75
CA GLY A 191 -15.39 -6.18 7.75
C GLY A 191 -16.13 -6.12 6.41
N GLU A 192 -15.63 -5.37 5.41
CA GLU A 192 -16.18 -5.35 4.05
C GLU A 192 -15.73 -6.58 3.26
N ARG A 193 -16.36 -6.82 2.09
CA ARG A 193 -16.09 -7.97 1.23
C ARG A 193 -15.23 -7.58 0.04
N LEU A 194 -14.23 -8.42 -0.26
CA LEU A 194 -13.36 -8.28 -1.42
C LEU A 194 -13.38 -9.56 -2.25
N LEU A 195 -13.56 -9.42 -3.55
CA LEU A 195 -13.51 -10.52 -4.53
C LEU A 195 -12.14 -10.57 -5.22
N ASP A 196 -11.61 -11.77 -5.36
CA ASP A 196 -10.56 -12.13 -6.32
C ASP A 196 -11.11 -13.19 -7.28
N PRO A 197 -11.48 -12.82 -8.53
CA PRO A 197 -12.12 -13.75 -9.48
C PRO A 197 -11.12 -14.73 -10.12
N PHE A 198 -9.81 -14.55 -9.91
CA PHE A 198 -8.74 -15.46 -10.34
C PHE A 198 -7.79 -15.76 -9.19
N ALA A 199 -8.34 -16.31 -8.11
CA ALA A 199 -7.68 -16.36 -6.80
C ALA A 199 -6.32 -17.08 -6.78
N GLY A 200 -6.08 -18.03 -7.69
CA GLY A 200 -4.81 -18.76 -7.75
C GLY A 200 -4.38 -19.27 -6.38
N THR A 201 -3.21 -18.84 -5.92
CA THR A 201 -2.70 -19.19 -4.58
C THR A 201 -3.25 -18.31 -3.44
N ALA A 202 -4.31 -17.56 -3.70
CA ALA A 202 -4.97 -16.64 -2.77
C ALA A 202 -4.07 -15.49 -2.25
N GLY A 203 -3.20 -14.97 -3.10
CA GLY A 203 -2.25 -13.92 -2.72
C GLY A 203 -2.92 -12.65 -2.19
N PHE A 204 -3.93 -12.14 -2.89
CA PHE A 204 -4.71 -10.96 -2.47
C PHE A 204 -5.57 -11.26 -1.23
N LEU A 205 -6.17 -12.44 -1.17
CA LEU A 205 -7.04 -12.82 -0.05
C LEU A 205 -6.28 -12.96 1.26
N VAL A 206 -5.05 -13.48 1.23
CA VAL A 206 -4.17 -13.49 2.42
C VAL A 206 -3.94 -12.08 2.93
N GLU A 207 -3.57 -11.15 2.04
CA GLU A 207 -3.30 -9.76 2.44
C GLU A 207 -4.58 -9.02 2.88
N ALA A 208 -5.73 -9.31 2.26
CA ALA A 208 -7.03 -8.78 2.66
C ALA A 208 -7.49 -9.33 4.02
N GLY A 209 -7.40 -10.65 4.22
CA GLY A 209 -7.79 -11.30 5.47
C GLY A 209 -6.99 -10.83 6.68
N LEU A 210 -5.68 -10.57 6.51
CA LEU A 210 -4.82 -9.95 7.52
C LEU A 210 -5.23 -8.52 7.91
N LEU A 211 -6.08 -7.88 7.10
CA LEU A 211 -6.67 -6.56 7.38
C LEU A 211 -8.09 -6.65 7.96
N GLY A 212 -8.57 -7.86 8.28
CA GLY A 212 -9.95 -8.07 8.72
C GLY A 212 -10.99 -7.90 7.62
N VAL A 213 -10.57 -7.96 6.34
CA VAL A 213 -11.46 -7.94 5.18
C VAL A 213 -11.94 -9.36 4.90
N ARG A 214 -13.23 -9.51 4.59
CA ARG A 214 -13.83 -10.80 4.20
C ARG A 214 -13.51 -11.11 2.76
N GLY A 215 -12.59 -12.05 2.55
CA GLY A 215 -12.13 -12.41 1.21
C GLY A 215 -12.99 -13.49 0.55
N LEU A 216 -13.37 -13.28 -0.71
CA LEU A 216 -13.96 -14.32 -1.54
C LEU A 216 -13.07 -14.52 -2.78
N GLY A 217 -12.61 -15.75 -2.99
CA GLY A 217 -11.82 -16.12 -4.16
C GLY A 217 -12.54 -17.11 -5.05
N VAL A 218 -12.42 -16.93 -6.34
CA VAL A 218 -12.90 -17.86 -7.36
C VAL A 218 -11.70 -18.34 -8.18
N ASP A 219 -11.65 -19.63 -8.46
CA ASP A 219 -10.71 -20.20 -9.44
C ASP A 219 -11.35 -21.40 -10.12
N VAL A 220 -11.17 -21.51 -11.41
CA VAL A 220 -11.74 -22.60 -12.21
C VAL A 220 -11.08 -23.95 -11.92
N GLN A 221 -9.86 -23.94 -11.38
CA GLN A 221 -9.07 -25.14 -11.12
C GLN A 221 -9.29 -25.65 -9.69
N GLY A 222 -10.13 -26.66 -9.50
CA GLY A 222 -10.40 -27.26 -8.18
C GLY A 222 -9.15 -27.74 -7.42
N ARG A 223 -8.06 -28.12 -8.13
CA ARG A 223 -6.78 -28.45 -7.49
C ARG A 223 -6.12 -27.24 -6.85
N ILE A 224 -6.17 -26.10 -7.52
CA ILE A 224 -5.61 -24.84 -7.03
C ILE A 224 -6.42 -24.37 -5.82
N VAL A 225 -7.74 -24.37 -5.91
CA VAL A 225 -8.65 -24.00 -4.80
C VAL A 225 -8.35 -24.83 -3.54
N ARG A 226 -8.24 -26.17 -3.67
CA ARG A 226 -7.92 -27.03 -2.53
C ARG A 226 -6.54 -26.75 -1.92
N GLY A 227 -5.53 -26.49 -2.75
CA GLY A 227 -4.20 -26.13 -2.26
C GLY A 227 -4.18 -24.76 -1.59
N ALA A 228 -4.78 -23.77 -2.23
CA ALA A 228 -4.81 -22.39 -1.75
C ALA A 228 -5.59 -22.21 -0.42
N ALA A 229 -6.54 -23.09 -0.12
CA ALA A 229 -7.25 -23.08 1.16
C ALA A 229 -6.32 -23.12 2.37
N SER A 230 -5.20 -23.86 2.28
CA SER A 230 -4.19 -23.92 3.35
C SER A 230 -3.47 -22.58 3.58
N ASN A 231 -3.45 -21.68 2.60
CA ASN A 231 -2.88 -20.34 2.73
C ASN A 231 -3.81 -19.38 3.47
N LEU A 232 -5.09 -19.72 3.61
CA LEU A 232 -6.13 -18.88 4.22
C LEU A 232 -6.52 -19.34 5.62
N GLU A 233 -5.80 -20.32 6.18
CA GLU A 233 -6.10 -20.83 7.52
C GLU A 233 -6.06 -19.70 8.56
N GLY A 234 -7.13 -19.59 9.37
CA GLY A 234 -7.29 -18.53 10.37
C GLY A 234 -7.74 -17.15 9.85
N LEU A 235 -8.01 -17.03 8.54
CA LEU A 235 -8.49 -15.79 7.92
C LEU A 235 -9.98 -15.93 7.54
N ASP A 236 -10.74 -14.83 7.63
CA ASP A 236 -12.15 -14.79 7.19
C ASP A 236 -12.22 -14.69 5.64
N CYS A 237 -11.74 -15.75 5.00
CA CYS A 237 -11.66 -15.85 3.55
C CYS A 237 -12.18 -17.20 3.06
N THR A 238 -12.90 -17.19 1.96
CA THR A 238 -13.50 -18.39 1.34
C THR A 238 -13.05 -18.53 -0.11
N LEU A 239 -12.80 -19.77 -0.54
CA LEU A 239 -12.50 -20.10 -1.93
C LEU A 239 -13.60 -21.01 -2.50
N ILE A 240 -14.00 -20.72 -3.73
CA ILE A 240 -14.92 -21.56 -4.48
C ILE A 240 -14.33 -21.94 -5.83
N VAL A 241 -14.68 -23.13 -6.30
CA VAL A 241 -14.43 -23.55 -7.69
C VAL A 241 -15.51 -22.93 -8.55
N GLY A 242 -15.15 -22.09 -9.51
CA GLY A 242 -16.10 -21.37 -10.32
C GLY A 242 -15.48 -20.69 -11.54
N ASP A 243 -16.33 -20.15 -12.38
CA ASP A 243 -15.96 -19.41 -13.58
C ASP A 243 -16.10 -17.90 -13.32
N ALA A 244 -15.04 -17.14 -13.57
CA ALA A 244 -15.03 -15.68 -13.43
C ALA A 244 -16.02 -14.98 -14.39
N MET A 245 -16.44 -15.64 -15.47
CA MET A 245 -17.46 -15.16 -16.41
C MET A 245 -18.89 -15.47 -15.93
N ARG A 246 -19.06 -16.20 -14.81
CA ARG A 246 -20.36 -16.59 -14.23
C ARG A 246 -20.26 -16.71 -12.73
N LEU A 247 -20.10 -15.58 -12.06
CA LEU A 247 -19.93 -15.54 -10.61
C LEU A 247 -21.23 -15.92 -9.90
N PRO A 248 -21.22 -16.89 -8.96
CA PRO A 248 -22.41 -17.28 -8.20
C PRO A 248 -22.72 -16.27 -7.08
N LEU A 249 -22.75 -15.00 -7.41
CA LEU A 249 -22.89 -13.87 -6.50
C LEU A 249 -24.08 -13.00 -6.93
N LYS A 250 -24.71 -12.36 -5.95
CA LYS A 250 -25.78 -11.40 -6.21
C LYS A 250 -25.22 -10.12 -6.80
N ASP A 251 -26.05 -9.43 -7.56
CA ASP A 251 -25.75 -8.09 -8.06
C ASP A 251 -25.47 -7.15 -6.90
N GLU A 252 -24.57 -6.19 -7.09
CA GLU A 252 -24.24 -5.11 -6.16
C GLU A 252 -24.01 -5.61 -4.72
N SER A 253 -23.28 -6.72 -4.57
CA SER A 253 -23.09 -7.39 -3.28
C SER A 253 -21.68 -7.32 -2.72
N LEU A 254 -20.74 -6.67 -3.41
CA LEU A 254 -19.34 -6.61 -3.02
C LEU A 254 -18.83 -5.17 -2.93
N GLU A 255 -18.02 -4.89 -1.93
CA GLU A 255 -17.43 -3.58 -1.69
C GLU A 255 -16.14 -3.34 -2.48
N ALA A 256 -15.45 -4.40 -2.92
CA ALA A 256 -14.24 -4.27 -3.73
C ALA A 256 -13.96 -5.51 -4.56
N ALA A 257 -13.18 -5.36 -5.63
CA ALA A 257 -12.55 -6.46 -6.35
C ALA A 257 -11.08 -6.15 -6.63
N VAL A 258 -10.23 -7.19 -6.56
CA VAL A 258 -8.82 -7.14 -6.96
C VAL A 258 -8.51 -8.39 -7.77
N SER A 259 -7.95 -8.23 -8.96
CA SER A 259 -7.74 -9.33 -9.92
C SER A 259 -6.36 -9.27 -10.55
N ASP A 260 -5.67 -10.39 -10.64
CA ASP A 260 -4.48 -10.61 -11.50
C ASP A 260 -4.88 -11.68 -12.54
N ALA A 261 -5.34 -11.23 -13.71
CA ALA A 261 -5.93 -12.09 -14.72
C ALA A 261 -4.91 -13.10 -15.29
N PRO A 262 -5.34 -14.29 -15.76
CA PRO A 262 -4.41 -15.30 -16.25
C PRO A 262 -3.76 -14.91 -17.58
N TYR A 263 -2.42 -14.91 -17.66
CA TYR A 263 -1.65 -14.48 -18.84
C TYR A 263 -1.49 -15.54 -19.95
N GLY A 264 -2.20 -16.66 -19.88
CA GLY A 264 -2.25 -17.67 -20.92
C GLY A 264 -1.05 -18.59 -21.07
N ARG A 265 0.09 -18.30 -20.42
CA ARG A 265 1.30 -19.14 -20.50
C ARG A 265 1.43 -20.19 -19.39
N SER A 266 0.80 -19.94 -18.25
CA SER A 266 0.90 -20.79 -17.05
C SER A 266 -0.46 -21.10 -16.45
N ALA A 267 -1.55 -20.52 -16.97
CA ALA A 267 -2.91 -20.66 -16.47
C ALA A 267 -3.79 -21.35 -17.52
N LEU A 268 -4.63 -22.24 -17.06
CA LEU A 268 -5.62 -22.90 -17.92
C LEU A 268 -6.75 -21.88 -18.20
N ILE A 269 -6.85 -21.43 -19.43
CA ILE A 269 -7.97 -20.60 -19.89
C ILE A 269 -9.01 -21.55 -20.48
N GLN A 270 -10.17 -21.64 -19.84
CA GLN A 270 -11.30 -22.45 -20.34
C GLN A 270 -12.21 -21.68 -21.30
N ALA A 271 -12.06 -20.37 -21.42
CA ALA A 271 -12.74 -19.56 -22.41
C ALA A 271 -12.20 -19.84 -23.83
N GLY A 272 -12.99 -19.56 -24.85
CA GLY A 272 -12.61 -19.71 -26.25
C GLY A 272 -11.45 -18.77 -26.65
N SER A 273 -11.34 -17.61 -25.97
CA SER A 273 -10.26 -16.65 -26.15
C SER A 273 -9.97 -15.84 -24.88
N ARG A 274 -8.83 -15.17 -24.83
CA ARG A 274 -8.51 -14.22 -23.73
C ARG A 274 -9.44 -13.00 -23.74
N ASP A 275 -9.89 -12.56 -24.89
CA ASP A 275 -10.79 -11.41 -25.02
C ASP A 275 -12.20 -11.76 -24.53
N GLU A 276 -12.67 -12.96 -24.80
CA GLU A 276 -13.92 -13.49 -24.25
C GLU A 276 -13.85 -13.56 -22.71
N LEU A 277 -12.77 -14.09 -22.15
CA LEU A 277 -12.55 -14.13 -20.71
C LEU A 277 -12.53 -12.73 -20.09
N LEU A 278 -11.80 -11.79 -20.71
CA LEU A 278 -11.72 -10.40 -20.28
C LEU A 278 -13.09 -9.74 -20.24
N THR A 279 -13.81 -9.77 -21.36
CA THR A 279 -15.13 -9.14 -21.49
C THR A 279 -16.15 -9.76 -20.53
N GLY A 280 -16.19 -11.09 -20.45
CA GLY A 280 -17.09 -11.81 -19.56
C GLY A 280 -16.80 -11.54 -18.08
N CYS A 281 -15.53 -11.54 -17.70
CA CYS A 281 -15.12 -11.23 -16.33
C CYS A 281 -15.44 -9.76 -15.96
N LEU A 282 -15.15 -8.80 -16.83
CA LEU A 282 -15.45 -7.39 -16.57
C LEU A 282 -16.97 -7.15 -16.43
N ALA A 283 -17.79 -7.81 -17.25
CA ALA A 283 -19.25 -7.73 -17.14
C ALA A 283 -19.75 -8.27 -15.78
N GLU A 284 -19.22 -9.39 -15.32
CA GLU A 284 -19.55 -9.96 -14.01
C GLU A 284 -19.06 -9.09 -12.86
N LEU A 285 -17.83 -8.55 -12.94
CA LEU A 285 -17.33 -7.62 -11.94
C LEU A 285 -18.18 -6.35 -11.86
N ARG A 286 -18.64 -5.82 -13.01
CA ARG A 286 -19.54 -4.67 -13.04
C ARG A 286 -20.90 -4.98 -12.42
N ARG A 287 -21.43 -6.20 -12.60
CA ARG A 287 -22.69 -6.67 -12.02
C ARG A 287 -22.61 -6.83 -10.50
N VAL A 288 -21.53 -7.45 -9.98
CA VAL A 288 -21.45 -7.82 -8.56
C VAL A 288 -20.92 -6.70 -7.65
N LEU A 289 -20.20 -5.73 -8.19
CA LEU A 289 -19.70 -4.58 -7.41
C LEU A 289 -20.81 -3.58 -7.14
N ILE A 290 -20.84 -3.08 -5.91
CA ILE A 290 -21.69 -1.96 -5.51
C ILE A 290 -21.28 -0.72 -6.32
N PRO A 291 -22.21 0.04 -6.91
CA PRO A 291 -21.90 1.25 -7.68
C PRO A 291 -21.01 2.23 -6.92
N GLY A 292 -20.00 2.78 -7.60
CA GLY A 292 -19.02 3.72 -7.03
C GLY A 292 -17.91 3.06 -6.20
N ARG A 293 -17.91 1.75 -6.03
CA ARG A 293 -16.84 1.00 -5.37
C ARG A 293 -15.72 0.66 -6.37
N ARG A 294 -14.52 0.36 -5.85
CA ARG A 294 -13.33 0.20 -6.68
C ARG A 294 -13.05 -1.23 -7.08
N MET A 295 -12.59 -1.36 -8.31
CA MET A 295 -11.95 -2.54 -8.86
C MET A 295 -10.47 -2.24 -9.15
N ILE A 296 -9.58 -3.17 -8.79
CA ILE A 296 -8.19 -3.20 -9.24
C ILE A 296 -8.06 -4.36 -10.23
N TYR A 297 -7.73 -4.03 -11.48
CA TYR A 297 -7.57 -5.03 -12.53
C TYR A 297 -6.13 -5.05 -13.04
N VAL A 298 -5.50 -6.22 -13.01
CA VAL A 298 -4.12 -6.42 -13.45
C VAL A 298 -4.11 -7.35 -14.65
N GLU A 299 -3.36 -6.97 -15.70
CA GLU A 299 -3.24 -7.74 -16.95
C GLU A 299 -1.82 -7.57 -17.53
N ASP A 300 -1.35 -8.48 -18.37
CA ASP A 300 -0.04 -8.40 -19.03
C ASP A 300 -0.03 -7.53 -20.30
N ARG A 301 -1.17 -6.95 -20.64
CA ARG A 301 -1.36 -6.06 -21.80
C ARG A 301 -2.24 -4.85 -21.45
N PRO A 302 -2.21 -3.77 -22.23
CA PRO A 302 -3.13 -2.65 -22.04
C PRO A 302 -4.56 -3.06 -22.43
N VAL A 303 -5.50 -3.00 -21.48
CA VAL A 303 -6.91 -3.37 -21.66
C VAL A 303 -7.85 -2.22 -21.25
N GLY A 304 -7.34 -0.99 -21.22
CA GLY A 304 -8.11 0.18 -20.79
C GLY A 304 -9.42 0.37 -21.54
N GLU A 305 -9.40 0.24 -22.87
CA GLU A 305 -10.61 0.36 -23.72
C GLU A 305 -11.69 -0.65 -23.31
N ALA A 306 -11.34 -1.92 -23.11
CA ALA A 306 -12.28 -2.96 -22.69
C ALA A 306 -12.84 -2.69 -21.28
N ILE A 307 -12.05 -2.10 -20.37
CA ILE A 307 -12.50 -1.69 -19.03
C ILE A 307 -13.54 -0.56 -19.15
N GLU A 308 -13.29 0.44 -19.98
CA GLU A 308 -14.22 1.56 -20.20
C GLU A 308 -15.50 1.10 -20.92
N GLU A 309 -15.39 0.22 -21.93
CA GLU A 309 -16.54 -0.40 -22.61
C GLU A 309 -17.42 -1.22 -21.67
N ALA A 310 -16.83 -1.85 -20.63
CA ALA A 310 -17.56 -2.53 -19.58
C ALA A 310 -18.26 -1.59 -18.58
N GLY A 311 -18.11 -0.26 -18.74
CA GLY A 311 -18.76 0.77 -17.93
C GLY A 311 -18.01 1.15 -16.66
N PHE A 312 -16.71 0.88 -16.58
CA PHE A 312 -15.86 1.36 -15.51
C PHE A 312 -15.14 2.67 -15.89
N GLU A 313 -15.00 3.57 -14.94
CA GLU A 313 -14.11 4.74 -15.04
C GLU A 313 -12.71 4.34 -14.57
N ILE A 314 -11.68 4.57 -15.38
CA ILE A 314 -10.27 4.38 -14.98
C ILE A 314 -9.81 5.62 -14.22
N LEU A 315 -9.52 5.47 -12.93
CA LEU A 315 -9.03 6.54 -12.06
C LEU A 315 -7.50 6.68 -12.14
N GLU A 316 -6.80 5.56 -12.21
CA GLU A 316 -5.34 5.51 -12.27
C GLU A 316 -4.90 4.29 -13.10
N ALA A 317 -3.74 4.42 -13.75
CA ALA A 317 -3.08 3.32 -14.46
C ALA A 317 -1.59 3.29 -14.10
N HIS A 318 -1.09 2.09 -13.75
CA HIS A 318 0.30 1.87 -13.39
C HIS A 318 0.89 0.73 -14.20
N GLN A 319 2.22 0.67 -14.28
CA GLN A 319 2.94 -0.40 -14.96
C GLN A 319 4.03 -0.95 -14.05
N GLU A 320 4.02 -2.25 -13.77
CA GLU A 320 5.07 -2.95 -13.05
C GLU A 320 5.84 -3.86 -14.01
N ARG A 321 7.12 -3.59 -14.20
CA ARG A 321 7.99 -4.49 -14.97
C ARG A 321 8.47 -5.62 -14.08
N VAL A 322 7.93 -6.82 -14.29
CA VAL A 322 8.28 -8.02 -13.51
C VAL A 322 9.60 -8.62 -14.02
N HIS A 323 9.74 -8.80 -15.33
CA HIS A 323 10.94 -9.26 -16.00
C HIS A 323 10.91 -8.87 -17.50
N ARG A 324 11.91 -9.34 -18.29
CA ARG A 324 12.07 -8.92 -19.70
C ARG A 324 10.83 -9.13 -20.60
N SER A 325 10.04 -10.16 -20.31
CA SER A 325 8.86 -10.56 -21.12
C SER A 325 7.53 -10.39 -20.40
N LEU A 326 7.50 -9.75 -19.22
CA LEU A 326 6.26 -9.51 -18.47
C LEU A 326 6.26 -8.10 -17.87
N THR A 327 5.33 -7.30 -18.31
CA THR A 327 4.91 -6.04 -17.67
C THR A 327 3.46 -6.20 -17.26
N ARG A 328 3.15 -5.94 -16.01
CA ARG A 328 1.78 -5.83 -15.51
C ARG A 328 1.26 -4.43 -15.74
N HIS A 329 0.08 -4.34 -16.34
CA HIS A 329 -0.72 -3.14 -16.43
C HIS A 329 -1.75 -3.21 -15.30
N ILE A 330 -1.74 -2.24 -14.41
CA ILE A 330 -2.55 -2.20 -13.20
C ILE A 330 -3.50 -1.02 -13.33
N PHE A 331 -4.79 -1.30 -13.35
CA PHE A 331 -5.84 -0.29 -13.47
C PHE A 331 -6.61 -0.18 -12.16
N VAL A 332 -6.74 1.05 -11.67
CA VAL A 332 -7.62 1.40 -10.55
C VAL A 332 -8.89 1.96 -11.14
N CYS A 333 -10.00 1.30 -10.96
CA CYS A 333 -11.26 1.58 -11.63
C CYS A 333 -12.41 1.79 -10.64
N ARG A 334 -13.45 2.50 -11.11
CA ARG A 334 -14.67 2.71 -10.36
C ARG A 334 -15.92 2.52 -11.23
#